data_6b14c775e752ec4a494f3d7f590e9425
#
_entry.id   6b14c775e752ec4a494f3d7f590e9425
#
_cell.length_a   1.000
_cell.length_b   1.000
_cell.length_c   1.000
_cell.angle_alpha   90.00
_cell.angle_beta   90.00
_cell.angle_gamma   90.00
#
_symmetry.space_group_name_H-M   'P 1'
#
loop_
_entity.id
_entity.type
_entity.pdbx_description
1 polymer ?
#
loop_
_entity_poly.entity_id
_entity_poly.type
_entity_poly.pdbx_seq_one_letter_code
_entity_poly.pdbx_strand_id
1 'polypeptide(L)'
;AGFRNDIIIRGGAPNENVFYLDGIEIPVINHFATQGSAGGPTGILNVSFIEEVKLSSSAFDARFDNTLSSVFEFKQKRGNNNRVQGNIRLSGTELATTFDGPIGKSGKTSFLASARRSYLQLLFKAIDLPIRPNYWDFQYKISHQLSKKTTLTLLGIGAIDEFNFAAPKEATPEKLYVLNSNPSIQQWNYTVGASIKHQLKNGYWNMAISRGAFDNQLEKYENNLGPNRGTRTLLLNSSETENKFRFDVNQNYSGLKLSYGIVAQLVSFSNNTNQLISNAVVDNNNNIIQPAVINNFNSKINFARLGAFTQIGKRFLDNKLGISAGLRFDQNTFTQTGMNPLKTLSPRISASYVIAEKITFNASVGTYFKMLPYTALGYRNNNNELVNKNTDYTQSTHYVAGFEYLPSTSTRFTFEGFYKQYNNVPVSVRNGISLSNQGADFNVLGNEAVSTIGKGKAYGFELFAQQKLTERFYGVVSYTWFVSKYTNANSNFTPSSWDNRHLLSAVLGYKLKRNWEIGLKFRYQGGVPFTPYDLNAS
;
A
#
# COMPACT_ATOMS: atom_id res chain seq x y z
N ALA A 1 14.38 7.55 9.09
CA ALA A 1 13.03 7.26 8.62
C ALA A 1 12.14 6.49 9.63
N GLY A 2 12.25 6.77 10.95
CA GLY A 2 11.40 6.14 11.98
C GLY A 2 9.95 6.63 12.04
N PHE A 3 9.57 7.61 11.21
CA PHE A 3 8.25 8.25 11.26
C PHE A 3 7.25 7.73 10.22
N ARG A 4 7.61 6.77 9.40
CA ARG A 4 6.75 6.26 8.33
C ARG A 4 6.33 4.82 8.57
N ASN A 5 5.08 4.52 8.24
CA ASN A 5 4.50 3.18 8.26
C ASN A 5 4.51 2.58 6.85
N ASP A 6 5.68 2.55 6.23
CA ASP A 6 5.86 1.94 4.93
C ASP A 6 5.88 0.42 5.06
N ILE A 7 5.00 -0.25 4.33
CA ILE A 7 4.86 -1.71 4.39
C ILE A 7 5.76 -2.33 3.33
N ILE A 8 6.81 -2.99 3.77
CA ILE A 8 7.79 -3.68 2.92
C ILE A 8 7.61 -5.18 3.12
N ILE A 9 7.24 -5.89 2.06
CA ILE A 9 7.03 -7.34 2.09
C ILE A 9 8.01 -8.02 1.13
N ARG A 10 8.90 -8.86 1.70
CA ARG A 10 9.87 -9.64 0.91
C ARG A 10 10.66 -8.77 -0.06
N GLY A 11 11.15 -7.63 0.42
CA GLY A 11 11.95 -6.70 -0.36
C GLY A 11 11.23 -5.94 -1.48
N GLY A 12 9.89 -6.02 -1.56
CA GLY A 12 9.11 -5.24 -2.50
C GLY A 12 8.80 -3.84 -1.95
N ALA A 13 8.59 -2.88 -2.84
CA ALA A 13 8.31 -1.49 -2.52
C ALA A 13 6.97 -1.29 -1.80
N PRO A 14 6.79 -0.21 -1.02
CA PRO A 14 5.51 0.11 -0.39
C PRO A 14 4.34 0.22 -1.39
N ASN A 15 4.57 0.74 -2.58
CA ASN A 15 3.57 0.86 -3.63
C ASN A 15 3.25 -0.46 -4.35
N GLU A 16 3.96 -1.55 -4.07
CA GLU A 16 3.71 -2.86 -4.66
C GLU A 16 2.61 -3.66 -3.94
N ASN A 17 2.15 -3.17 -2.80
CA ASN A 17 1.09 -3.79 -2.03
C ASN A 17 -0.29 -3.30 -2.48
N VAL A 18 -1.33 -4.12 -2.28
CA VAL A 18 -2.72 -3.72 -2.44
C VAL A 18 -3.52 -4.08 -1.20
N PHE A 19 -4.55 -3.29 -0.93
CA PHE A 19 -5.33 -3.38 0.31
C PHE A 19 -6.83 -3.48 -0.02
N TYR A 20 -7.50 -4.43 0.61
CA TYR A 20 -8.93 -4.65 0.48
C TYR A 20 -9.61 -4.57 1.84
N LEU A 21 -10.73 -3.87 1.91
CA LEU A 21 -11.60 -3.80 3.08
C LEU A 21 -12.95 -4.42 2.70
N ASP A 22 -13.30 -5.56 3.29
CA ASP A 22 -14.49 -6.36 2.95
C ASP A 22 -14.67 -6.60 1.43
N GLY A 23 -13.55 -6.80 0.71
CA GLY A 23 -13.53 -7.06 -0.74
C GLY A 23 -13.52 -5.82 -1.64
N ILE A 24 -13.60 -4.62 -1.08
CA ILE A 24 -13.43 -3.34 -1.78
C ILE A 24 -11.98 -2.88 -1.63
N GLU A 25 -11.33 -2.57 -2.75
CA GLU A 25 -9.96 -2.06 -2.76
C GLU A 25 -9.91 -0.64 -2.20
N ILE A 26 -8.97 -0.39 -1.30
CA ILE A 26 -8.69 0.91 -0.67
C ILE A 26 -7.27 1.33 -1.05
N PRO A 27 -7.09 2.25 -2.00
CA PRO A 27 -5.76 2.64 -2.50
C PRO A 27 -4.89 3.30 -1.43
N VAL A 28 -5.48 4.04 -0.51
CA VAL A 28 -4.81 4.79 0.55
C VAL A 28 -5.22 4.24 1.90
N ILE A 29 -4.24 3.84 2.72
CA ILE A 29 -4.44 3.30 4.07
C ILE A 29 -3.73 4.12 5.16
N ASN A 30 -3.04 5.18 4.79
CA ASN A 30 -2.27 6.02 5.71
C ASN A 30 -2.64 7.49 5.56
N HIS A 31 -2.54 8.23 6.66
CA HIS A 31 -2.50 9.69 6.67
C HIS A 31 -1.21 10.21 6.04
N PHE A 32 -1.24 11.41 5.46
CA PHE A 32 -0.09 12.04 4.80
C PHE A 32 0.55 11.10 3.78
N ALA A 33 -0.28 10.46 2.97
CA ALA A 33 0.16 9.45 2.03
C ALA A 33 1.05 10.04 0.94
N THR A 34 2.16 9.38 0.63
CA THR A 34 2.98 9.72 -0.53
C THR A 34 2.25 9.32 -1.80
N GLN A 35 1.98 10.28 -2.67
CA GLN A 35 1.34 10.02 -3.94
C GLN A 35 2.23 9.16 -4.84
N GLY A 36 1.64 8.16 -5.49
CA GLY A 36 2.38 7.14 -6.24
C GLY A 36 2.98 6.02 -5.36
N SER A 37 2.75 6.08 -4.04
CA SER A 37 3.14 5.04 -3.06
C SER A 37 1.98 4.79 -2.10
N ALA A 38 2.06 3.73 -1.29
CA ALA A 38 1.09 3.44 -0.23
C ALA A 38 1.59 3.81 1.18
N GLY A 39 2.79 4.42 1.26
CA GLY A 39 3.43 4.79 2.53
C GLY A 39 2.84 6.05 3.15
N GLY A 40 3.00 6.17 4.48
CA GLY A 40 2.59 7.33 5.27
C GLY A 40 2.88 7.11 6.75
N PRO A 41 2.83 8.16 7.62
CA PRO A 41 3.25 8.04 9.01
C PRO A 41 2.29 7.25 9.91
N THR A 42 0.98 7.26 9.63
CA THR A 42 -0.02 6.61 10.51
C THR A 42 -1.19 6.08 9.70
N GLY A 43 -1.78 4.96 10.15
CA GLY A 43 -2.88 4.30 9.44
C GLY A 43 -4.24 4.96 9.68
N ILE A 44 -5.10 4.95 8.64
CA ILE A 44 -6.49 5.45 8.71
C ILE A 44 -7.48 4.37 9.16
N LEU A 45 -7.11 3.08 9.07
CA LEU A 45 -7.98 1.97 9.45
C LEU A 45 -8.26 1.96 10.97
N ASN A 46 -9.52 1.87 11.35
CA ASN A 46 -9.89 1.63 12.74
C ASN A 46 -9.75 0.14 13.07
N VAL A 47 -8.67 -0.20 13.75
CA VAL A 47 -8.36 -1.60 14.12
C VAL A 47 -9.42 -2.27 15.01
N SER A 48 -10.23 -1.49 15.76
CA SER A 48 -11.30 -2.04 16.60
C SER A 48 -12.46 -2.64 15.80
N PHE A 49 -12.54 -2.32 14.51
CA PHE A 49 -13.51 -2.91 13.59
C PHE A 49 -13.00 -4.15 12.87
N ILE A 50 -11.69 -4.40 12.89
CA ILE A 50 -11.08 -5.51 12.16
C ILE A 50 -11.27 -6.81 12.95
N GLU A 51 -11.91 -7.79 12.31
CA GLU A 51 -12.10 -9.15 12.81
C GLU A 51 -10.97 -10.08 12.34
N GLU A 52 -10.53 -9.90 11.10
CA GLU A 52 -9.54 -10.76 10.46
C GLU A 52 -8.66 -9.95 9.52
N VAL A 53 -7.37 -10.26 9.51
CA VAL A 53 -6.42 -9.78 8.51
C VAL A 53 -5.79 -10.98 7.82
N LYS A 54 -5.96 -11.06 6.50
CA LYS A 54 -5.27 -12.04 5.68
C LYS A 54 -4.19 -11.34 4.86
N LEU A 55 -2.95 -11.76 5.04
CA LEU A 55 -1.80 -11.34 4.25
C LEU A 55 -1.40 -12.47 3.30
N SER A 56 -1.35 -12.15 2.01
CA SER A 56 -0.76 -13.01 0.99
C SER A 56 0.49 -12.31 0.45
N SER A 57 1.68 -12.84 0.78
CA SER A 57 2.99 -12.26 0.39
C SER A 57 3.57 -12.89 -0.88
N SER A 58 2.88 -13.90 -1.43
CA SER A 58 3.17 -14.59 -2.69
C SER A 58 2.02 -15.55 -2.99
N ALA A 59 2.02 -16.19 -4.16
CA ALA A 59 0.98 -17.12 -4.59
C ALA A 59 -0.45 -16.58 -4.43
N PHE A 60 -0.62 -15.25 -4.47
CA PHE A 60 -1.94 -14.67 -4.34
C PHE A 60 -2.84 -14.99 -5.54
N ASP A 61 -4.12 -15.13 -5.24
CA ASP A 61 -5.15 -15.52 -6.20
C ASP A 61 -5.13 -14.67 -7.47
N ALA A 62 -5.47 -15.25 -8.61
CA ALA A 62 -5.57 -14.55 -9.89
C ALA A 62 -6.59 -13.42 -9.89
N ARG A 63 -7.52 -13.38 -8.93
CA ARG A 63 -8.49 -12.29 -8.75
C ARG A 63 -7.85 -10.92 -8.42
N PHE A 64 -6.61 -10.90 -7.88
CA PHE A 64 -5.94 -9.66 -7.49
C PHE A 64 -5.09 -9.10 -8.62
N ASP A 65 -5.38 -7.86 -8.97
CA ASP A 65 -4.72 -7.05 -9.99
C ASP A 65 -3.72 -6.05 -9.39
N ASN A 66 -2.86 -5.52 -10.24
CA ASN A 66 -2.02 -4.34 -9.96
C ASN A 66 -1.15 -4.45 -8.71
N THR A 67 -0.67 -5.66 -8.38
CA THR A 67 0.18 -5.93 -7.22
C THR A 67 1.43 -6.70 -7.61
N LEU A 68 2.58 -6.36 -7.01
CA LEU A 68 3.85 -7.03 -7.23
C LEU A 68 4.45 -7.63 -5.95
N SER A 69 3.91 -7.30 -4.76
CA SER A 69 4.53 -7.72 -3.50
C SER A 69 3.57 -8.46 -2.58
N SER A 70 2.43 -7.86 -2.25
CA SER A 70 1.47 -8.49 -1.34
C SER A 70 0.05 -8.02 -1.54
N VAL A 71 -0.87 -8.81 -0.96
CA VAL A 71 -2.30 -8.48 -0.85
C VAL A 71 -2.69 -8.55 0.62
N PHE A 72 -3.26 -7.46 1.13
CA PHE A 72 -3.88 -7.39 2.44
C PHE A 72 -5.40 -7.40 2.28
N GLU A 73 -6.05 -8.36 2.92
CA GLU A 73 -7.50 -8.41 3.02
C GLU A 73 -7.91 -8.18 4.48
N PHE A 74 -8.54 -7.04 4.74
CA PHE A 74 -9.10 -6.69 6.03
C PHE A 74 -10.59 -7.02 6.03
N LYS A 75 -11.01 -7.84 6.97
CA LYS A 75 -12.41 -8.16 7.19
C LYS A 75 -12.89 -7.45 8.45
N GLN A 76 -13.93 -6.65 8.32
CA GLN A 76 -14.56 -5.97 9.43
C GLN A 76 -15.59 -6.87 10.09
N LYS A 77 -15.72 -6.75 11.43
CA LYS A 77 -16.83 -7.37 12.18
C LYS A 77 -18.18 -6.87 11.66
N ARG A 78 -19.26 -7.55 12.01
CA ARG A 78 -20.62 -7.03 11.86
C ARG A 78 -20.95 -6.14 13.05
N GLY A 79 -21.78 -5.12 12.85
CA GLY A 79 -22.35 -4.36 13.94
C GLY A 79 -23.26 -5.22 14.82
N ASN A 80 -23.44 -4.83 16.07
CA ASN A 80 -24.33 -5.51 16.99
C ASN A 80 -25.77 -5.48 16.47
N ASN A 81 -26.46 -6.62 16.49
CA ASN A 81 -27.84 -6.73 15.99
C ASN A 81 -28.90 -6.45 17.07
N ASN A 82 -28.50 -6.36 18.35
CA ASN A 82 -29.43 -6.30 19.48
C ASN A 82 -29.50 -4.91 20.09
N ARG A 83 -28.38 -4.20 20.20
CA ARG A 83 -28.30 -2.89 20.86
C ARG A 83 -27.23 -2.02 20.23
N VAL A 84 -27.43 -0.71 20.31
CA VAL A 84 -26.38 0.26 20.00
C VAL A 84 -25.37 0.27 21.15
N GLN A 85 -24.12 0.24 20.82
CA GLN A 85 -23.01 0.34 21.75
C GLN A 85 -21.93 1.25 21.16
N GLY A 86 -21.10 1.84 22.02
CA GLY A 86 -20.06 2.75 21.59
C GLY A 86 -18.89 2.77 22.56
N ASN A 87 -17.80 3.30 22.07
CA ASN A 87 -16.59 3.56 22.84
C ASN A 87 -16.04 4.93 22.45
N ILE A 88 -15.64 5.69 23.44
CA ILE A 88 -14.91 6.96 23.29
C ILE A 88 -13.55 6.75 23.92
N ARG A 89 -12.50 6.98 23.12
CA ARG A 89 -11.11 6.87 23.56
C ARG A 89 -10.43 8.22 23.43
N LEU A 90 -9.96 8.74 24.54
CA LEU A 90 -9.12 9.92 24.61
C LEU A 90 -7.68 9.46 24.89
N SER A 91 -6.73 9.87 24.09
CA SER A 91 -5.29 9.59 24.26
C SER A 91 -4.48 10.88 24.23
N GLY A 92 -3.17 10.81 24.46
CA GLY A 92 -2.25 11.94 24.35
C GLY A 92 -2.15 12.56 22.94
N THR A 93 -2.65 11.89 21.90
CA THR A 93 -2.49 12.30 20.50
C THR A 93 -3.78 12.39 19.72
N GLU A 94 -4.85 11.74 20.17
CA GLU A 94 -6.10 11.64 19.41
C GLU A 94 -7.34 11.42 20.29
N LEU A 95 -8.49 11.86 19.79
CA LEU A 95 -9.82 11.48 20.23
C LEU A 95 -10.43 10.56 19.17
N ALA A 96 -10.87 9.38 19.57
CA ALA A 96 -11.53 8.41 18.70
C ALA A 96 -12.88 8.02 19.26
N THR A 97 -13.90 7.99 18.42
CA THR A 97 -15.24 7.53 18.74
C THR A 97 -15.60 6.37 17.84
N THR A 98 -16.22 5.34 18.40
CA THR A 98 -16.73 4.20 17.65
C THR A 98 -18.12 3.85 18.13
N PHE A 99 -19.01 3.58 17.19
CA PHE A 99 -20.37 3.14 17.45
C PHE A 99 -20.70 1.95 16.58
N ASP A 100 -21.46 1.01 17.11
CA ASP A 100 -22.04 -0.08 16.34
C ASP A 100 -23.41 -0.48 16.92
N GLY A 101 -24.28 -0.96 16.04
CA GLY A 101 -25.62 -1.31 16.46
C GLY A 101 -26.55 -1.72 15.32
N PRO A 102 -27.83 -2.07 15.66
CA PRO A 102 -28.85 -2.36 14.67
C PRO A 102 -29.40 -1.08 14.04
N ILE A 103 -29.85 -1.21 12.78
CA ILE A 103 -30.71 -0.24 12.11
C ILE A 103 -32.10 -0.86 11.99
N GLY A 104 -33.08 -0.26 12.68
CA GLY A 104 -34.44 -0.80 12.77
C GLY A 104 -34.58 -2.01 13.69
N LYS A 105 -35.79 -2.55 13.79
CA LYS A 105 -36.12 -3.64 14.73
C LYS A 105 -35.99 -5.05 14.15
N SER A 106 -35.72 -5.18 12.85
CA SER A 106 -35.73 -6.49 12.16
C SER A 106 -34.51 -7.36 12.41
N GLY A 107 -33.41 -6.82 13.00
CA GLY A 107 -32.13 -7.50 13.16
C GLY A 107 -31.39 -7.80 11.85
N LYS A 108 -31.95 -7.41 10.68
CA LYS A 108 -31.36 -7.67 9.38
C LYS A 108 -30.29 -6.67 9.00
N THR A 109 -30.32 -5.48 9.59
CA THR A 109 -29.40 -4.39 9.26
C THR A 109 -28.61 -4.00 10.50
N SER A 110 -27.30 -3.88 10.35
CA SER A 110 -26.41 -3.36 11.39
C SER A 110 -25.40 -2.38 10.78
N PHE A 111 -24.89 -1.50 11.63
CA PHE A 111 -23.86 -0.51 11.26
C PHE A 111 -22.64 -0.58 12.16
N LEU A 112 -21.51 -0.14 11.61
CA LEU A 112 -20.32 0.30 12.32
C LEU A 112 -20.06 1.72 11.87
N ALA A 113 -19.64 2.62 12.78
CA ALA A 113 -19.24 3.98 12.44
C ALA A 113 -18.13 4.44 13.39
N SER A 114 -17.12 5.11 12.87
CA SER A 114 -16.10 5.76 13.67
C SER A 114 -15.69 7.10 13.09
N ALA A 115 -15.30 8.00 13.99
CA ALA A 115 -14.62 9.23 13.66
C ALA A 115 -13.43 9.39 14.61
N ARG A 116 -12.28 9.82 14.06
CA ARG A 116 -11.08 10.08 14.83
C ARG A 116 -10.53 11.45 14.48
N ARG A 117 -10.12 12.19 15.51
CA ARG A 117 -9.45 13.49 15.39
C ARG A 117 -8.09 13.42 16.06
N SER A 118 -7.05 13.73 15.32
CA SER A 118 -5.72 13.94 15.88
C SER A 118 -5.54 15.36 16.40
N TYR A 119 -4.76 15.50 17.46
CA TYR A 119 -4.21 16.77 17.94
C TYR A 119 -2.71 16.68 18.19
N LEU A 120 -2.01 15.94 17.32
CA LEU A 120 -0.54 15.82 17.33
C LEU A 120 0.17 17.15 17.32
N GLN A 121 -0.43 18.19 16.70
CA GLN A 121 0.10 19.55 16.71
C GLN A 121 0.30 20.11 18.12
N LEU A 122 -0.52 19.70 19.10
CA LEU A 122 -0.37 20.14 20.50
C LEU A 122 0.85 19.48 21.15
N LEU A 123 1.02 18.16 20.94
CA LEU A 123 2.18 17.42 21.41
C LEU A 123 3.46 17.96 20.79
N PHE A 124 3.47 18.17 19.47
CA PHE A 124 4.65 18.67 18.75
C PHE A 124 5.00 20.10 19.13
N LYS A 125 3.99 20.93 19.47
CA LYS A 125 4.22 22.25 20.08
C LYS A 125 4.86 22.12 21.46
N ALA A 126 4.43 21.16 22.28
CA ALA A 126 4.96 20.97 23.63
C ALA A 126 6.44 20.54 23.64
N ILE A 127 6.85 19.71 22.68
CA ILE A 127 8.24 19.24 22.51
C ILE A 127 9.05 20.08 21.52
N ASP A 128 8.53 21.25 21.15
CA ASP A 128 9.18 22.25 20.29
C ASP A 128 9.61 21.75 18.91
N LEU A 129 8.85 20.85 18.31
CA LEU A 129 9.05 20.48 16.89
C LEU A 129 8.44 21.56 15.97
N PRO A 130 9.08 21.89 14.81
CA PRO A 130 8.62 22.93 13.91
C PRO A 130 7.45 22.51 13.01
N ILE A 131 6.88 21.34 13.19
CA ILE A 131 5.79 20.79 12.39
C ILE A 131 4.49 20.68 13.19
N ARG A 132 3.36 20.84 12.50
CA ARG A 132 2.02 20.87 13.09
C ARG A 132 1.06 19.94 12.34
N PRO A 133 1.28 18.60 12.36
CA PRO A 133 0.36 17.68 11.72
C PRO A 133 -0.95 17.58 12.49
N ASN A 134 -2.05 17.56 11.76
CA ASN A 134 -3.35 17.23 12.28
C ASN A 134 -4.17 16.48 11.24
N TYR A 135 -5.08 15.62 11.67
CA TYR A 135 -5.93 14.87 10.76
C TYR A 135 -7.29 14.53 11.37
N TRP A 136 -8.23 14.27 10.46
CA TRP A 136 -9.47 13.58 10.72
C TRP A 136 -9.51 12.29 9.91
N ASP A 137 -10.13 11.23 10.45
CA ASP A 137 -10.56 10.11 9.64
C ASP A 137 -11.95 9.61 10.05
N PHE A 138 -12.58 8.96 9.09
CA PHE A 138 -13.94 8.46 9.18
C PHE A 138 -14.00 7.07 8.57
N GLN A 139 -14.70 6.16 9.22
CA GLN A 139 -14.94 4.81 8.69
C GLN A 139 -16.35 4.37 9.05
N TYR A 140 -17.07 3.81 8.08
CA TYR A 140 -18.38 3.22 8.32
C TYR A 140 -18.58 1.94 7.51
N LYS A 141 -19.47 1.08 8.02
CA LYS A 141 -19.97 -0.09 7.32
C LYS A 141 -21.44 -0.29 7.68
N ILE A 142 -22.28 -0.54 6.68
CA ILE A 142 -23.66 -0.97 6.86
C ILE A 142 -23.78 -2.35 6.22
N SER A 143 -24.25 -3.32 7.00
CA SER A 143 -24.48 -4.68 6.53
C SER A 143 -25.98 -4.95 6.56
N HIS A 144 -26.57 -5.29 5.42
CA HIS A 144 -27.98 -5.62 5.29
C HIS A 144 -28.17 -7.01 4.71
N GLN A 145 -28.95 -7.85 5.39
CA GLN A 145 -29.29 -9.17 4.93
C GLN A 145 -30.56 -9.11 4.05
N LEU A 146 -30.36 -9.04 2.73
CA LEU A 146 -31.44 -9.00 1.75
C LEU A 146 -32.27 -10.30 1.77
N SER A 147 -31.60 -11.44 1.92
CA SER A 147 -32.21 -12.76 2.06
C SER A 147 -31.29 -13.69 2.89
N LYS A 148 -31.73 -14.92 3.20
CA LYS A 148 -30.88 -15.92 3.87
C LYS A 148 -29.58 -16.20 3.11
N LYS A 149 -29.54 -15.96 1.79
CA LYS A 149 -28.40 -16.23 0.92
C LYS A 149 -27.67 -14.98 0.41
N THR A 150 -28.25 -13.78 0.62
CA THR A 150 -27.75 -12.55 -0.01
C THR A 150 -27.50 -11.49 1.04
N THR A 151 -26.28 -10.98 1.08
CA THR A 151 -25.87 -9.85 1.94
C THR A 151 -25.43 -8.68 1.08
N LEU A 152 -25.96 -7.49 1.35
CA LEU A 152 -25.50 -6.21 0.86
C LEU A 152 -24.60 -5.57 1.92
N THR A 153 -23.46 -5.07 1.51
CA THR A 153 -22.56 -4.29 2.35
C THR A 153 -22.31 -2.94 1.70
N LEU A 154 -22.50 -1.86 2.45
CA LEU A 154 -22.07 -0.52 2.09
C LEU A 154 -20.94 -0.15 3.03
N LEU A 155 -19.86 0.41 2.52
CA LEU A 155 -18.76 0.88 3.34
C LEU A 155 -18.15 2.17 2.81
N GLY A 156 -17.52 2.90 3.73
CA GLY A 156 -16.70 4.04 3.41
C GLY A 156 -15.58 4.21 4.42
N ILE A 157 -14.46 4.70 3.94
CA ILE A 157 -13.30 5.11 4.71
C ILE A 157 -12.73 6.36 4.06
N GLY A 158 -12.23 7.31 4.85
CA GLY A 158 -11.62 8.51 4.33
C GLY A 158 -10.88 9.29 5.40
N ALA A 159 -10.03 10.22 4.96
CA ALA A 159 -9.20 11.07 5.80
C ALA A 159 -9.10 12.49 5.25
N ILE A 160 -8.85 13.44 6.15
CA ILE A 160 -8.47 14.82 5.86
C ILE A 160 -7.20 15.11 6.63
N ASP A 161 -6.15 15.52 5.95
CA ASP A 161 -4.81 15.68 6.49
C ASP A 161 -4.29 17.10 6.26
N GLU A 162 -3.75 17.72 7.30
CA GLU A 162 -3.10 19.02 7.26
C GLU A 162 -1.74 18.97 7.95
N PHE A 163 -0.70 19.38 7.25
CA PHE A 163 0.65 19.44 7.76
C PHE A 163 1.22 20.84 7.50
N ASN A 164 1.33 21.62 8.57
CA ASN A 164 1.80 22.99 8.56
C ASN A 164 3.07 23.16 9.41
N PHE A 165 3.69 24.33 9.33
CA PHE A 165 4.88 24.67 10.08
C PHE A 165 4.60 25.71 11.16
N ALA A 166 5.48 25.76 12.18
CA ALA A 166 5.54 26.83 13.16
C ALA A 166 7.00 27.06 13.57
N ALA A 167 7.34 28.30 13.90
CA ALA A 167 8.66 28.64 14.40
C ALA A 167 8.98 27.82 15.66
N PRO A 168 10.14 27.13 15.73
CA PRO A 168 10.61 26.53 16.95
C PRO A 168 11.07 27.62 17.94
N LYS A 169 11.01 27.35 19.23
CA LYS A 169 11.53 28.24 20.27
C LYS A 169 13.05 28.36 20.17
N GLU A 170 13.71 27.24 19.91
CA GLU A 170 15.14 27.14 19.66
C GLU A 170 15.38 26.65 18.21
N ALA A 171 16.03 27.48 17.41
CA ALA A 171 16.33 27.20 16.01
C ALA A 171 17.63 26.36 15.90
N THR A 172 17.57 25.07 16.26
CA THR A 172 18.70 24.16 16.04
C THR A 172 18.84 23.76 14.57
N PRO A 173 20.04 23.39 14.09
CA PRO A 173 20.26 22.95 12.71
C PRO A 173 19.29 21.84 12.26
N GLU A 174 19.00 20.87 13.15
CA GLU A 174 18.08 19.76 12.86
C GLU A 174 16.63 20.26 12.67
N LYS A 175 16.17 21.20 13.51
CA LYS A 175 14.83 21.77 13.39
C LYS A 175 14.69 22.63 12.14
N LEU A 176 15.73 23.41 11.82
CA LEU A 176 15.78 24.19 10.58
C LEU A 176 15.80 23.30 9.35
N TYR A 177 16.55 22.19 9.41
CA TYR A 177 16.53 21.18 8.33
C TYR A 177 15.13 20.60 8.13
N VAL A 178 14.44 20.17 9.19
CA VAL A 178 13.06 19.67 9.10
C VAL A 178 12.13 20.72 8.50
N LEU A 179 12.25 21.97 8.94
CA LEU A 179 11.44 23.10 8.45
C LEU A 179 11.64 23.35 6.96
N ASN A 180 12.89 23.35 6.48
CA ASN A 180 13.24 23.74 5.11
C ASN A 180 13.20 22.57 4.13
N SER A 181 13.24 21.31 4.60
CA SER A 181 13.26 20.13 3.73
C SER A 181 11.86 19.67 3.32
N ASN A 182 10.83 19.93 4.13
CA ASN A 182 9.49 19.40 3.92
C ASN A 182 8.54 20.44 3.29
N PRO A 183 7.59 20.02 2.44
CA PRO A 183 6.48 20.86 2.01
C PRO A 183 5.39 20.96 3.10
N SER A 184 4.57 22.00 3.07
CA SER A 184 3.24 21.96 3.67
C SER A 184 2.35 21.02 2.86
N ILE A 185 1.44 20.33 3.55
CA ILE A 185 0.60 19.29 2.95
C ILE A 185 -0.85 19.56 3.30
N GLN A 186 -1.72 19.54 2.29
CA GLN A 186 -3.16 19.46 2.44
C GLN A 186 -3.66 18.30 1.59
N GLN A 187 -4.22 17.29 2.23
CA GLN A 187 -4.70 16.09 1.55
C GLN A 187 -6.09 15.73 2.05
N TRP A 188 -6.88 15.17 1.17
CA TRP A 188 -8.04 14.40 1.57
C TRP A 188 -8.17 13.16 0.67
N ASN A 189 -8.70 12.11 1.24
CA ASN A 189 -8.98 10.91 0.49
C ASN A 189 -10.25 10.24 1.01
N TYR A 190 -10.90 9.49 0.13
CA TYR A 190 -11.97 8.57 0.53
C TYR A 190 -12.06 7.38 -0.41
N THR A 191 -12.57 6.29 0.10
CA THR A 191 -13.12 5.18 -0.69
C THR A 191 -14.51 4.85 -0.15
N VAL A 192 -15.48 4.86 -1.04
CA VAL A 192 -16.86 4.44 -0.77
C VAL A 192 -17.23 3.33 -1.74
N GLY A 193 -18.04 2.37 -1.26
CA GLY A 193 -18.46 1.30 -2.14
C GLY A 193 -19.61 0.47 -1.59
N ALA A 194 -20.17 -0.30 -2.50
CA ALA A 194 -21.22 -1.27 -2.23
C ALA A 194 -20.81 -2.64 -2.77
N SER A 195 -21.08 -3.69 -2.00
CA SER A 195 -20.86 -5.06 -2.45
C SER A 195 -22.05 -5.95 -2.13
N ILE A 196 -22.33 -6.87 -3.03
CA ILE A 196 -23.34 -7.91 -2.85
C ILE A 196 -22.65 -9.26 -2.90
N LYS A 197 -22.85 -10.06 -1.86
CA LYS A 197 -22.44 -11.46 -1.83
C LYS A 197 -23.66 -12.34 -1.82
N HIS A 198 -23.73 -13.27 -2.79
CA HIS A 198 -24.82 -14.23 -2.89
C HIS A 198 -24.30 -15.66 -2.83
N GLN A 199 -24.87 -16.46 -1.92
CA GLN A 199 -24.53 -17.86 -1.74
C GLN A 199 -25.24 -18.72 -2.78
N LEU A 200 -24.48 -19.51 -3.53
CA LEU A 200 -24.95 -20.54 -4.45
C LEU A 200 -25.02 -21.90 -3.71
N LYS A 201 -25.54 -22.93 -4.38
CA LYS A 201 -25.54 -24.30 -3.82
C LYS A 201 -24.11 -24.79 -3.53
N ASN A 202 -23.18 -24.54 -4.46
CA ASN A 202 -21.81 -25.02 -4.40
C ASN A 202 -20.77 -23.90 -4.40
N GLY A 203 -21.10 -22.74 -3.79
CA GLY A 203 -20.17 -21.60 -3.79
C GLY A 203 -20.87 -20.27 -3.58
N TYR A 204 -20.32 -19.23 -4.15
CA TYR A 204 -20.87 -17.87 -4.08
C TYR A 204 -20.40 -17.03 -5.26
N TRP A 205 -21.11 -15.94 -5.51
CA TRP A 205 -20.59 -14.83 -6.31
C TRP A 205 -20.56 -13.53 -5.51
N ASN A 206 -19.63 -12.67 -5.87
CA ASN A 206 -19.53 -11.30 -5.35
C ASN A 206 -19.62 -10.31 -6.49
N MET A 207 -20.26 -9.20 -6.25
CA MET A 207 -20.26 -8.03 -7.11
C MET A 207 -19.96 -6.81 -6.23
N ALA A 208 -19.03 -5.97 -6.66
CA ALA A 208 -18.70 -4.75 -5.95
C ALA A 208 -18.55 -3.58 -6.91
N ILE A 209 -19.03 -2.43 -6.49
CA ILE A 209 -18.78 -1.13 -7.11
C ILE A 209 -18.16 -0.22 -6.07
N SER A 210 -17.17 0.56 -6.47
CA SER A 210 -16.53 1.51 -5.55
C SER A 210 -16.02 2.74 -6.28
N ARG A 211 -15.88 3.83 -5.52
CA ARG A 211 -15.20 5.04 -5.92
C ARG A 211 -14.16 5.38 -4.88
N GLY A 212 -12.91 5.49 -5.30
CA GLY A 212 -11.81 6.06 -4.56
C GLY A 212 -11.47 7.45 -5.11
N ALA A 213 -11.13 8.38 -4.24
CA ALA A 213 -10.58 9.67 -4.62
C ALA A 213 -9.46 10.07 -3.65
N PHE A 214 -8.44 10.74 -4.19
CA PHE A 214 -7.32 11.27 -3.44
C PHE A 214 -6.92 12.62 -4.03
N ASP A 215 -6.94 13.66 -3.21
CA ASP A 215 -6.49 15.00 -3.53
C ASP A 215 -5.23 15.31 -2.73
N ASN A 216 -4.23 15.87 -3.38
CA ASN A 216 -2.93 16.12 -2.79
C ASN A 216 -2.42 17.49 -3.20
N GLN A 217 -2.23 18.38 -2.22
CA GLN A 217 -1.66 19.70 -2.39
C GLN A 217 -0.39 19.80 -1.57
N LEU A 218 0.72 20.07 -2.26
CA LEU A 218 2.03 20.29 -1.67
C LEU A 218 2.52 21.69 -2.02
N GLU A 219 2.99 22.42 -1.02
CA GLU A 219 3.57 23.75 -1.22
C GLU A 219 4.84 23.90 -0.38
N LYS A 220 5.90 24.41 -1.01
CA LYS A 220 7.18 24.70 -0.36
C LYS A 220 7.76 26.01 -0.85
N TYR A 221 8.31 26.75 0.07
CA TYR A 221 9.04 28.00 -0.18
C TYR A 221 10.50 27.85 0.25
N GLU A 222 11.35 28.76 -0.20
CA GLU A 222 12.74 28.88 0.29
C GLU A 222 12.78 29.02 1.80
N ASN A 223 11.83 29.77 2.36
CA ASN A 223 11.59 29.87 3.79
C ASN A 223 10.11 29.55 4.08
N ASN A 224 9.85 28.45 4.74
CA ASN A 224 8.48 28.00 5.06
C ASN A 224 7.81 28.83 6.18
N LEU A 225 8.52 29.77 6.79
CA LEU A 225 8.01 30.62 7.86
C LEU A 225 8.06 32.11 7.52
N GLY A 226 7.13 32.88 8.14
CA GLY A 226 7.11 34.32 8.13
C GLY A 226 6.44 34.94 6.89
N PRO A 227 6.36 36.29 6.87
CA PRO A 227 5.73 37.02 5.78
C PRO A 227 6.58 37.03 4.49
N ASN A 228 7.91 36.90 4.60
CA ASN A 228 8.85 36.86 3.49
C ASN A 228 9.31 35.40 3.27
N ARG A 229 8.45 34.59 2.61
CA ARG A 229 8.73 33.19 2.34
C ARG A 229 9.77 32.97 1.24
N GLY A 230 10.19 34.04 0.54
CA GLY A 230 11.05 33.92 -0.65
C GLY A 230 10.33 33.31 -1.83
N THR A 231 11.08 32.70 -2.72
CA THR A 231 10.55 32.05 -3.93
C THR A 231 9.83 30.75 -3.57
N ARG A 232 8.69 30.50 -4.20
CA ARG A 232 8.03 29.20 -4.10
C ARG A 232 8.78 28.16 -4.92
N THR A 233 9.33 27.16 -4.24
CA THR A 233 10.15 26.08 -4.86
C THR A 233 9.34 24.87 -5.25
N LEU A 234 8.14 24.69 -4.67
CA LEU A 234 7.21 23.62 -5.02
C LEU A 234 5.76 24.10 -4.92
N LEU A 235 5.02 23.92 -5.98
CA LEU A 235 3.56 23.85 -5.99
C LEU A 235 3.17 22.58 -6.71
N LEU A 236 2.38 21.74 -6.06
CA LEU A 236 1.75 20.58 -6.67
C LEU A 236 0.30 20.53 -6.21
N ASN A 237 -0.62 20.52 -7.17
CA ASN A 237 -2.04 20.26 -6.95
C ASN A 237 -2.44 19.11 -7.84
N SER A 238 -2.80 17.98 -7.25
CA SER A 238 -3.19 16.79 -8.01
C SER A 238 -4.41 16.12 -7.43
N SER A 239 -5.17 15.47 -8.28
CA SER A 239 -6.36 14.71 -7.91
C SER A 239 -6.40 13.40 -8.68
N GLU A 240 -6.68 12.32 -7.96
CA GLU A 240 -6.88 10.98 -8.50
C GLU A 240 -8.29 10.51 -8.20
N THR A 241 -8.97 9.94 -9.18
CA THR A 241 -10.29 9.33 -9.00
C THR A 241 -10.34 7.99 -9.72
N GLU A 242 -10.79 6.97 -9.02
CA GLU A 242 -10.98 5.63 -9.55
C GLU A 242 -12.41 5.17 -9.29
N ASN A 243 -13.13 4.81 -10.35
CA ASN A 243 -14.42 4.11 -10.24
C ASN A 243 -14.19 2.67 -10.66
N LYS A 244 -14.43 1.71 -9.77
CA LYS A 244 -14.11 0.30 -9.98
C LYS A 244 -15.37 -0.57 -9.88
N PHE A 245 -15.51 -1.46 -10.85
CA PHE A 245 -16.45 -2.57 -10.82
C PHE A 245 -15.66 -3.88 -10.73
N ARG A 246 -16.12 -4.78 -9.89
CA ARG A 246 -15.55 -6.11 -9.73
C ARG A 246 -16.67 -7.14 -9.63
N PHE A 247 -16.52 -8.24 -10.37
CA PHE A 247 -17.41 -9.39 -10.27
C PHE A 247 -16.59 -10.66 -10.26
N ASP A 248 -16.85 -11.55 -9.30
CA ASP A 248 -16.20 -12.84 -9.21
C ASP A 248 -17.16 -13.95 -8.77
N VAL A 249 -16.93 -15.13 -9.28
CA VAL A 249 -17.65 -16.37 -8.96
C VAL A 249 -16.65 -17.38 -8.41
N ASN A 250 -17.03 -18.02 -7.31
CA ASN A 250 -16.23 -19.05 -6.65
C ASN A 250 -17.11 -20.27 -6.42
N GLN A 251 -16.74 -21.41 -7.00
CA GLN A 251 -17.51 -22.63 -6.96
C GLN A 251 -16.65 -23.85 -6.59
N ASN A 252 -17.28 -24.85 -6.01
CA ASN A 252 -16.64 -26.12 -5.68
C ASN A 252 -17.51 -27.28 -6.20
N TYR A 253 -16.97 -28.02 -7.17
CA TYR A 253 -17.60 -29.18 -7.79
C TYR A 253 -16.79 -30.44 -7.47
N SER A 254 -17.27 -31.26 -6.52
CA SER A 254 -16.61 -32.54 -6.18
C SER A 254 -15.11 -32.38 -5.90
N GLY A 255 -14.74 -31.33 -5.13
CA GLY A 255 -13.35 -31.06 -4.77
C GLY A 255 -12.57 -30.23 -5.80
N LEU A 256 -13.13 -29.98 -6.98
CA LEU A 256 -12.60 -29.04 -7.96
C LEU A 256 -13.07 -27.63 -7.59
N LYS A 257 -12.16 -26.78 -7.18
CA LYS A 257 -12.40 -25.34 -6.91
C LYS A 257 -12.20 -24.56 -8.21
N LEU A 258 -13.21 -23.79 -8.61
CA LEU A 258 -13.15 -22.90 -9.76
C LEU A 258 -13.46 -21.47 -9.30
N SER A 259 -12.60 -20.53 -9.68
CA SER A 259 -12.79 -19.10 -9.44
C SER A 259 -12.55 -18.35 -10.74
N TYR A 260 -13.44 -17.44 -11.10
CA TYR A 260 -13.29 -16.61 -12.30
C TYR A 260 -14.00 -15.28 -12.12
N GLY A 261 -13.57 -14.27 -12.87
CA GLY A 261 -14.17 -12.95 -12.74
C GLY A 261 -13.56 -11.89 -13.63
N ILE A 262 -14.13 -10.70 -13.51
CA ILE A 262 -13.74 -9.51 -14.27
C ILE A 262 -13.59 -8.31 -13.35
N VAL A 263 -12.75 -7.37 -13.78
CA VAL A 263 -12.54 -6.07 -13.15
C VAL A 263 -12.61 -5.00 -14.25
N ALA A 264 -13.35 -3.94 -14.02
CA ALA A 264 -13.35 -2.75 -14.87
C ALA A 264 -13.10 -1.52 -13.99
N GLN A 265 -12.27 -0.60 -14.46
CA GLN A 265 -11.93 0.61 -13.72
C GLN A 265 -11.86 1.80 -14.66
N LEU A 266 -12.48 2.91 -14.26
CA LEU A 266 -12.35 4.21 -14.91
C LEU A 266 -11.47 5.09 -14.03
N VAL A 267 -10.39 5.59 -14.61
CA VAL A 267 -9.39 6.42 -13.93
C VAL A 267 -9.44 7.83 -14.48
N SER A 268 -9.41 8.81 -13.58
CA SER A 268 -9.16 10.22 -13.87
C SER A 268 -8.04 10.70 -12.98
N PHE A 269 -7.02 11.31 -13.58
CA PHE A 269 -5.92 11.93 -12.87
C PHE A 269 -5.67 13.32 -13.45
N SER A 270 -5.49 14.30 -12.56
CA SER A 270 -5.06 15.65 -12.91
C SER A 270 -3.88 16.07 -12.04
N ASN A 271 -2.99 16.87 -12.60
CA ASN A 271 -1.81 17.36 -11.91
C ASN A 271 -1.41 18.73 -12.46
N ASN A 272 -1.23 19.69 -11.56
CA ASN A 272 -0.61 20.99 -11.83
C ASN A 272 0.64 21.09 -10.97
N THR A 273 1.80 21.05 -11.58
CA THR A 273 3.11 21.07 -10.93
C THR A 273 3.93 22.26 -11.39
N ASN A 274 4.49 22.99 -10.42
CA ASN A 274 5.60 23.90 -10.62
C ASN A 274 6.64 23.60 -9.53
N GLN A 275 7.77 23.03 -9.93
CA GLN A 275 8.80 22.56 -9.00
C GLN A 275 10.18 22.94 -9.48
N LEU A 276 10.93 23.64 -8.66
CA LEU A 276 12.36 23.85 -8.82
C LEU A 276 13.11 22.56 -8.45
N ILE A 277 13.76 21.95 -9.43
CA ILE A 277 14.52 20.70 -9.24
C ILE A 277 15.96 21.00 -8.85
N SER A 278 16.60 21.96 -9.51
CA SER A 278 17.93 22.45 -9.16
C SER A 278 18.05 23.94 -9.45
N ASN A 279 18.78 24.64 -8.61
CA ASN A 279 19.14 26.04 -8.83
C ASN A 279 20.04 26.19 -10.06
N ALA A 280 20.10 27.40 -10.60
CA ALA A 280 21.12 27.75 -11.56
C ALA A 280 22.52 27.68 -10.92
N VAL A 281 23.49 27.15 -11.65
CA VAL A 281 24.90 27.22 -11.25
C VAL A 281 25.50 28.44 -11.93
N VAL A 282 26.15 29.31 -11.15
CA VAL A 282 26.81 30.53 -11.65
C VAL A 282 28.32 30.49 -11.40
N ASP A 283 29.08 31.13 -12.23
CA ASP A 283 30.53 31.35 -12.03
C ASP A 283 30.78 32.48 -10.99
N ASN A 284 32.06 32.74 -10.70
CA ASN A 284 32.47 33.80 -9.79
C ASN A 284 32.10 35.22 -10.26
N ASN A 285 31.69 35.37 -11.51
CA ASN A 285 31.25 36.63 -12.12
C ASN A 285 29.71 36.71 -12.25
N ASN A 286 28.96 35.81 -11.61
CA ASN A 286 27.51 35.66 -11.70
C ASN A 286 26.96 35.30 -13.09
N ASN A 287 27.80 34.79 -14.01
CA ASN A 287 27.31 34.26 -15.27
C ASN A 287 26.73 32.86 -15.05
N ILE A 288 25.58 32.59 -15.68
CA ILE A 288 24.93 31.30 -15.58
C ILE A 288 25.73 30.24 -16.37
N ILE A 289 26.38 29.31 -15.69
CA ILE A 289 27.04 28.13 -16.26
C ILE A 289 26.00 27.04 -16.57
N GLN A 290 25.06 26.83 -15.67
CA GLN A 290 23.95 25.89 -15.84
C GLN A 290 22.65 26.55 -15.42
N PRO A 291 21.62 26.59 -16.26
CA PRO A 291 20.34 27.17 -15.91
C PRO A 291 19.61 26.32 -14.85
N ALA A 292 18.73 26.97 -14.09
CA ALA A 292 17.83 26.27 -13.17
C ALA A 292 16.97 25.24 -13.93
N VAL A 293 16.77 24.08 -13.32
CA VAL A 293 15.86 23.05 -13.86
C VAL A 293 14.53 23.17 -13.14
N ILE A 294 13.48 23.45 -13.89
CA ILE A 294 12.12 23.61 -13.37
C ILE A 294 11.20 22.63 -14.09
N ASN A 295 10.45 21.84 -13.32
CA ASN A 295 9.30 21.09 -13.81
C ASN A 295 8.06 22.00 -13.73
N ASN A 296 7.51 22.38 -14.88
CA ASN A 296 6.30 23.19 -14.94
C ASN A 296 5.34 22.62 -15.98
N PHE A 297 4.27 21.99 -15.52
CA PHE A 297 3.27 21.41 -16.42
C PHE A 297 1.89 21.26 -15.76
N ASN A 298 0.87 21.23 -16.62
CA ASN A 298 -0.50 20.91 -16.27
C ASN A 298 -0.95 19.69 -17.07
N SER A 299 -1.51 18.70 -16.42
CA SER A 299 -1.89 17.44 -17.06
C SER A 299 -3.25 16.96 -16.56
N LYS A 300 -4.02 16.41 -17.50
CA LYS A 300 -5.23 15.65 -17.21
C LYS A 300 -5.26 14.41 -18.10
N ILE A 301 -5.41 13.24 -17.49
CA ILE A 301 -5.53 11.97 -18.19
C ILE A 301 -6.76 11.23 -17.71
N ASN A 302 -7.50 10.61 -18.65
CA ASN A 302 -8.64 9.76 -18.37
C ASN A 302 -8.50 8.49 -19.18
N PHE A 303 -8.72 7.34 -18.56
CA PHE A 303 -8.61 6.06 -19.25
C PHE A 303 -9.37 4.96 -18.52
N ALA A 304 -9.59 3.85 -19.22
CA ALA A 304 -10.18 2.64 -18.67
C ALA A 304 -9.11 1.56 -18.46
N ARG A 305 -9.32 0.74 -17.44
CA ARG A 305 -8.60 -0.52 -17.21
C ARG A 305 -9.60 -1.65 -17.18
N LEU A 306 -9.24 -2.78 -17.79
CA LEU A 306 -10.03 -4.00 -17.81
C LEU A 306 -9.13 -5.17 -17.42
N GLY A 307 -9.66 -6.12 -16.67
CA GLY A 307 -8.97 -7.34 -16.31
C GLY A 307 -9.93 -8.50 -16.21
N ALA A 308 -9.44 -9.69 -16.54
CA ALA A 308 -10.17 -10.93 -16.34
C ALA A 308 -9.23 -12.01 -15.81
N PHE A 309 -9.80 -12.94 -15.06
CA PHE A 309 -9.04 -14.02 -14.46
C PHE A 309 -9.84 -15.32 -14.40
N THR A 310 -9.10 -16.42 -14.36
CA THR A 310 -9.61 -17.73 -13.97
C THR A 310 -8.59 -18.43 -13.09
N GLN A 311 -9.06 -19.24 -12.16
CA GLN A 311 -8.23 -20.06 -11.28
C GLN A 311 -8.93 -21.37 -11.00
N ILE A 312 -8.18 -22.44 -11.07
CA ILE A 312 -8.63 -23.80 -10.81
C ILE A 312 -7.75 -24.41 -9.72
N GLY A 313 -8.34 -25.14 -8.80
CA GLY A 313 -7.62 -25.84 -7.74
C GLY A 313 -8.24 -27.19 -7.44
N LYS A 314 -7.40 -28.20 -7.21
CA LYS A 314 -7.85 -29.54 -6.85
C LYS A 314 -6.89 -30.20 -5.87
N ARG A 315 -7.42 -31.08 -5.03
CA ARG A 315 -6.64 -31.95 -4.16
C ARG A 315 -6.58 -33.38 -4.73
N PHE A 316 -5.42 -33.99 -4.60
CA PHE A 316 -5.07 -35.34 -5.07
C PHE A 316 -4.45 -36.11 -3.91
N LEU A 317 -4.20 -37.42 -4.11
CA LEU A 317 -3.50 -38.32 -3.17
C LEU A 317 -4.15 -38.26 -1.77
N ASP A 318 -5.43 -38.53 -1.68
CA ASP A 318 -6.21 -38.48 -0.43
C ASP A 318 -6.05 -37.16 0.31
N ASN A 319 -6.13 -36.03 -0.43
CA ASN A 319 -5.97 -34.67 0.03
C ASN A 319 -4.55 -34.28 0.46
N LYS A 320 -3.53 -35.11 0.26
CA LYS A 320 -2.13 -34.78 0.60
C LYS A 320 -1.51 -33.79 -0.37
N LEU A 321 -1.89 -33.81 -1.66
CA LEU A 321 -1.36 -32.90 -2.67
C LEU A 321 -2.45 -31.94 -3.14
N GLY A 322 -2.31 -30.65 -2.84
CA GLY A 322 -3.14 -29.58 -3.40
C GLY A 322 -2.40 -28.87 -4.54
N ILE A 323 -3.03 -28.70 -5.69
CA ILE A 323 -2.50 -27.93 -6.82
C ILE A 323 -3.50 -26.83 -7.17
N SER A 324 -3.00 -25.63 -7.43
CA SER A 324 -3.80 -24.52 -7.95
C SER A 324 -3.07 -23.87 -9.12
N ALA A 325 -3.80 -23.61 -10.20
CA ALA A 325 -3.33 -22.90 -11.38
C ALA A 325 -4.26 -21.73 -11.67
N GLY A 326 -3.70 -20.58 -11.96
CA GLY A 326 -4.44 -19.36 -12.28
C GLY A 326 -3.87 -18.65 -13.48
N LEU A 327 -4.72 -17.96 -14.20
CA LEU A 327 -4.37 -17.11 -15.32
C LEU A 327 -5.13 -15.80 -15.20
N ARG A 328 -4.40 -14.69 -15.44
CA ARG A 328 -4.98 -13.36 -15.46
C ARG A 328 -4.40 -12.56 -16.62
N PHE A 329 -5.17 -11.65 -17.15
CA PHE A 329 -4.69 -10.58 -18.01
C PHE A 329 -5.34 -9.25 -17.63
N ASP A 330 -4.61 -8.18 -17.88
CA ASP A 330 -5.04 -6.80 -17.64
C ASP A 330 -4.71 -5.96 -18.87
N GLN A 331 -5.54 -4.97 -19.15
CA GLN A 331 -5.29 -4.00 -20.21
C GLN A 331 -5.70 -2.60 -19.78
N ASN A 332 -5.19 -1.58 -20.43
CA ASN A 332 -5.60 -0.19 -20.27
C ASN A 332 -5.68 0.52 -21.61
N THR A 333 -6.46 1.58 -21.69
CA THR A 333 -6.66 2.36 -22.92
C THR A 333 -5.70 3.55 -23.05
N PHE A 334 -4.69 3.66 -22.17
CA PHE A 334 -3.80 4.80 -22.11
C PHE A 334 -2.41 4.54 -22.68
N THR A 335 -1.73 3.47 -22.19
CA THR A 335 -0.38 3.13 -22.66
C THR A 335 -0.45 2.25 -23.90
N GLN A 336 0.46 2.46 -24.87
CA GLN A 336 0.48 1.69 -26.12
C GLN A 336 0.61 0.18 -25.86
N THR A 337 1.52 -0.20 -24.97
CA THR A 337 1.74 -1.63 -24.64
C THR A 337 0.61 -2.19 -23.80
N GLY A 338 -0.02 -1.37 -22.97
CA GLY A 338 -1.14 -1.77 -22.10
C GLY A 338 -2.44 -2.02 -22.84
N MET A 339 -2.57 -1.61 -24.11
CA MET A 339 -3.71 -1.99 -24.95
C MET A 339 -3.69 -3.46 -25.39
N ASN A 340 -2.53 -4.12 -25.32
CA ASN A 340 -2.39 -5.53 -25.66
C ASN A 340 -2.45 -6.41 -24.41
N PRO A 341 -3.56 -7.16 -24.17
CA PRO A 341 -3.73 -7.97 -22.97
C PRO A 341 -2.72 -9.14 -22.89
N LEU A 342 -2.12 -9.57 -24.00
CA LEU A 342 -1.10 -10.61 -24.00
C LEU A 342 0.22 -10.16 -23.36
N LYS A 343 0.47 -8.86 -23.32
CA LYS A 343 1.65 -8.26 -22.65
C LYS A 343 1.60 -8.35 -21.13
N THR A 344 0.41 -8.58 -20.56
CA THR A 344 0.18 -8.70 -19.12
C THR A 344 -0.32 -10.08 -18.72
N LEU A 345 -0.11 -11.09 -19.57
CA LEU A 345 -0.50 -12.46 -19.27
C LEU A 345 0.24 -12.95 -18.02
N SER A 346 -0.53 -13.27 -16.97
CA SER A 346 -0.07 -13.51 -15.60
C SER A 346 -0.41 -14.94 -15.17
N PRO A 347 0.39 -15.95 -15.58
CA PRO A 347 0.23 -17.32 -15.10
C PRO A 347 0.70 -17.45 -13.65
N ARG A 348 0.00 -18.26 -12.88
CA ARG A 348 0.29 -18.56 -11.47
C ARG A 348 0.04 -20.03 -11.22
N ILE A 349 0.98 -20.68 -10.55
CA ILE A 349 0.83 -22.09 -10.12
C ILE A 349 1.33 -22.21 -8.68
N SER A 350 0.63 -23.00 -7.88
CA SER A 350 1.05 -23.33 -6.53
C SER A 350 0.75 -24.80 -6.21
N ALA A 351 1.59 -25.38 -5.39
CA ALA A 351 1.44 -26.74 -4.87
C ALA A 351 1.64 -26.74 -3.36
N SER A 352 0.85 -27.58 -2.68
CA SER A 352 0.95 -27.81 -1.24
C SER A 352 0.93 -29.32 -1.01
N TYR A 353 1.98 -29.87 -0.39
CA TYR A 353 2.13 -31.31 -0.16
C TYR A 353 2.32 -31.62 1.32
N VAL A 354 1.44 -32.44 1.87
CA VAL A 354 1.52 -32.93 3.26
C VAL A 354 2.56 -34.04 3.32
N ILE A 355 3.76 -33.71 3.81
CA ILE A 355 4.89 -34.64 3.95
C ILE A 355 4.67 -35.56 5.16
N ALA A 356 4.20 -35.01 6.27
CA ALA A 356 3.87 -35.71 7.49
C ALA A 356 2.63 -35.07 8.11
N GLU A 357 2.01 -35.72 9.10
CA GLU A 357 0.75 -35.30 9.74
C GLU A 357 0.71 -33.80 10.10
N LYS A 358 1.86 -33.24 10.50
CA LYS A 358 1.97 -31.84 10.98
C LYS A 358 2.86 -30.97 10.10
N ILE A 359 3.41 -31.50 9.01
CA ILE A 359 4.38 -30.81 8.15
C ILE A 359 3.85 -30.75 6.72
N THR A 360 3.74 -29.57 6.19
CA THR A 360 3.34 -29.30 4.81
C THR A 360 4.45 -28.54 4.09
N PHE A 361 4.82 -29.01 2.91
CA PHE A 361 5.66 -28.29 1.97
C PHE A 361 4.79 -27.49 1.01
N ASN A 362 5.12 -26.22 0.80
CA ASN A 362 4.44 -25.32 -0.12
C ASN A 362 5.43 -24.78 -1.14
N ALA A 363 5.03 -24.72 -2.41
CA ALA A 363 5.82 -24.10 -3.46
C ALA A 363 4.90 -23.34 -4.42
N SER A 364 5.40 -22.23 -4.97
CA SER A 364 4.65 -21.44 -5.94
C SER A 364 5.56 -20.70 -6.91
N VAL A 365 5.07 -20.55 -8.14
CA VAL A 365 5.64 -19.67 -9.17
C VAL A 365 4.50 -18.85 -9.76
N GLY A 366 4.74 -17.55 -9.96
CA GLY A 366 3.73 -16.67 -10.56
C GLY A 366 4.34 -15.42 -11.11
N THR A 367 3.74 -14.92 -12.20
CA THR A 367 4.09 -13.65 -12.82
C THR A 367 2.99 -12.63 -12.54
N TYR A 368 3.38 -11.42 -12.18
CA TYR A 368 2.51 -10.35 -11.73
C TYR A 368 2.87 -9.06 -12.46
N PHE A 369 1.88 -8.21 -12.70
CA PHE A 369 2.05 -6.95 -13.41
C PHE A 369 1.45 -5.79 -12.63
N LYS A 370 2.11 -4.64 -12.70
CA LYS A 370 1.65 -3.39 -12.10
C LYS A 370 1.87 -2.23 -13.06
N MET A 371 0.83 -1.43 -13.23
CA MET A 371 0.90 -0.19 -13.98
C MET A 371 1.75 0.85 -13.22
N LEU A 372 2.43 1.74 -13.95
CA LEU A 372 3.14 2.85 -13.35
C LEU A 372 2.17 3.76 -12.57
N PRO A 373 2.66 4.50 -11.54
CA PRO A 373 1.85 5.50 -10.85
C PRO A 373 1.28 6.55 -11.83
N TYR A 374 0.10 7.06 -11.53
CA TYR A 374 -0.55 8.08 -12.38
C TYR A 374 0.28 9.36 -12.48
N THR A 375 1.05 9.67 -11.44
CA THR A 375 2.03 10.76 -11.44
C THR A 375 3.06 10.64 -12.57
N ALA A 376 3.59 9.43 -12.80
CA ALA A 376 4.48 9.17 -13.92
C ALA A 376 3.74 9.19 -15.27
N LEU A 377 2.56 8.55 -15.35
CA LEU A 377 1.78 8.49 -16.58
C LEU A 377 1.28 9.87 -17.03
N GLY A 378 0.96 10.75 -16.10
CA GLY A 378 0.50 12.11 -16.35
C GLY A 378 1.61 13.13 -16.52
N TYR A 379 2.89 12.75 -16.39
CA TYR A 379 3.99 13.68 -16.56
C TYR A 379 4.07 14.22 -18.00
N ARG A 380 4.28 15.54 -18.13
CA ARG A 380 4.51 16.23 -19.39
C ARG A 380 5.88 16.91 -19.40
N ASN A 381 6.56 16.82 -20.53
CA ASN A 381 7.80 17.53 -20.74
C ASN A 381 7.56 19.03 -21.04
N ASN A 382 8.63 19.80 -21.22
CA ASN A 382 8.56 21.24 -21.53
C ASN A 382 7.83 21.55 -22.85
N ASN A 383 7.71 20.58 -23.75
CA ASN A 383 6.93 20.69 -24.99
C ASN A 383 5.46 20.33 -24.79
N ASN A 384 5.00 20.13 -23.55
CA ASN A 384 3.66 19.71 -23.18
C ASN A 384 3.25 18.33 -23.71
N GLU A 385 4.20 17.42 -23.92
CA GLU A 385 3.98 16.07 -24.41
C GLU A 385 3.92 15.06 -23.26
N LEU A 386 2.97 14.10 -23.33
CA LEU A 386 2.90 12.96 -22.44
C LEU A 386 3.95 11.90 -22.82
N VAL A 387 5.15 12.03 -22.29
CA VAL A 387 6.33 11.25 -22.74
C VAL A 387 6.32 9.80 -22.22
N ASN A 388 5.54 9.49 -21.19
CA ASN A 388 5.52 8.16 -20.58
C ASN A 388 4.42 7.23 -21.13
N LYS A 389 3.80 7.56 -22.28
CA LYS A 389 2.77 6.72 -22.93
C LYS A 389 3.30 5.39 -23.48
N ASN A 390 4.58 5.30 -23.75
CA ASN A 390 5.22 4.09 -24.32
C ASN A 390 5.81 3.17 -23.24
N THR A 391 5.45 3.40 -21.99
CA THR A 391 5.94 2.59 -20.88
C THR A 391 5.18 1.27 -20.77
N ASP A 392 5.90 0.22 -20.39
CA ASP A 392 5.35 -1.10 -20.09
C ASP A 392 4.88 -1.19 -18.63
N TYR A 393 4.03 -2.16 -18.35
CA TYR A 393 3.77 -2.58 -16.97
C TYR A 393 5.06 -3.13 -16.35
N THR A 394 5.35 -2.73 -15.11
CA THR A 394 6.38 -3.40 -14.31
C THR A 394 5.95 -4.83 -14.05
N GLN A 395 6.83 -5.77 -14.35
CA GLN A 395 6.61 -7.20 -14.18
C GLN A 395 7.44 -7.71 -13.00
N SER A 396 6.85 -8.61 -12.20
CA SER A 396 7.57 -9.37 -11.17
C SER A 396 7.23 -10.85 -11.27
N THR A 397 8.25 -11.70 -11.39
CA THR A 397 8.08 -13.16 -11.32
C THR A 397 8.59 -13.65 -9.98
N HIS A 398 7.75 -14.36 -9.23
CA HIS A 398 8.06 -14.88 -7.91
C HIS A 398 8.30 -16.37 -7.96
N TYR A 399 9.31 -16.83 -7.23
CA TYR A 399 9.61 -18.22 -6.91
C TYR A 399 9.66 -18.34 -5.40
N VAL A 400 8.80 -19.15 -4.82
CA VAL A 400 8.70 -19.30 -3.36
C VAL A 400 8.56 -20.77 -3.03
N ALA A 401 9.30 -21.22 -2.00
CA ALA A 401 9.15 -22.55 -1.45
C ALA A 401 9.41 -22.52 0.06
N GLY A 402 8.73 -23.38 0.80
CA GLY A 402 8.88 -23.41 2.25
C GLY A 402 8.08 -24.51 2.93
N PHE A 403 8.21 -24.53 4.25
CA PHE A 403 7.58 -25.52 5.12
C PHE A 403 6.67 -24.83 6.12
N GLU A 404 5.53 -25.46 6.38
CA GLU A 404 4.63 -25.12 7.48
C GLU A 404 4.62 -26.31 8.46
N TYR A 405 4.82 -25.99 9.74
CA TYR A 405 4.73 -26.95 10.84
C TYR A 405 3.63 -26.54 11.82
N LEU A 406 2.65 -27.41 11.99
CA LEU A 406 1.49 -27.23 12.86
C LEU A 406 1.52 -28.26 14.01
N PRO A 407 2.32 -28.03 15.07
CA PRO A 407 2.40 -28.99 16.20
C PRO A 407 1.06 -29.15 16.91
N SER A 408 0.23 -28.09 16.91
CA SER A 408 -1.12 -28.08 17.47
C SER A 408 -2.04 -27.15 16.65
N THR A 409 -3.33 -27.12 16.94
CA THR A 409 -4.31 -26.20 16.33
C THR A 409 -4.11 -24.73 16.67
N SER A 410 -3.34 -24.47 17.73
CA SER A 410 -3.04 -23.12 18.24
C SER A 410 -1.62 -22.63 17.91
N THR A 411 -0.72 -23.52 17.45
CA THR A 411 0.69 -23.18 17.20
C THR A 411 1.04 -23.41 15.74
N ARG A 412 1.68 -22.44 15.13
CA ARG A 412 2.11 -22.46 13.73
C ARG A 412 3.51 -21.92 13.58
N PHE A 413 4.35 -22.65 12.84
CA PHE A 413 5.66 -22.19 12.39
C PHE A 413 5.71 -22.26 10.87
N THR A 414 6.31 -21.26 10.23
CA THR A 414 6.65 -21.32 8.81
C THR A 414 8.08 -20.89 8.56
N PHE A 415 8.72 -21.53 7.59
CA PHE A 415 9.98 -21.12 7.00
C PHE A 415 9.83 -21.10 5.49
N GLU A 416 10.04 -19.95 4.86
CA GLU A 416 9.88 -19.75 3.43
C GLU A 416 11.09 -19.05 2.84
N GLY A 417 11.66 -19.59 1.76
CA GLY A 417 12.62 -18.92 0.90
C GLY A 417 11.91 -18.30 -0.30
N PHE A 418 12.35 -17.13 -0.74
CA PHE A 418 11.76 -16.44 -1.88
C PHE A 418 12.82 -15.80 -2.79
N TYR A 419 12.49 -15.75 -4.08
CA TYR A 419 13.20 -15.01 -5.11
C TYR A 419 12.18 -14.29 -6.00
N LYS A 420 12.33 -12.97 -6.17
CA LYS A 420 11.53 -12.13 -7.07
C LYS A 420 12.44 -11.57 -8.14
N GLN A 421 12.08 -11.73 -9.39
CA GLN A 421 12.73 -11.12 -10.53
C GLN A 421 11.83 -10.05 -11.13
N TYR A 422 12.36 -8.84 -11.29
CA TYR A 422 11.63 -7.71 -11.86
C TYR A 422 12.15 -7.37 -13.24
N ASN A 423 11.22 -7.04 -14.15
CA ASN A 423 11.48 -6.50 -15.48
C ASN A 423 10.65 -5.23 -15.69
N ASN A 424 11.04 -4.43 -16.67
CA ASN A 424 10.36 -3.18 -17.02
C ASN A 424 10.23 -2.21 -15.83
N VAL A 425 11.25 -2.16 -14.98
CA VAL A 425 11.29 -1.25 -13.83
C VAL A 425 11.53 0.18 -14.37
N PRO A 426 10.78 1.19 -13.89
CA PRO A 426 10.96 2.56 -14.33
C PRO A 426 12.30 3.13 -13.84
N VAL A 427 13.05 3.69 -14.78
CA VAL A 427 14.33 4.40 -14.57
C VAL A 427 14.14 5.84 -15.02
N SER A 428 14.54 6.79 -14.19
CA SER A 428 14.52 8.21 -14.49
C SER A 428 15.37 8.50 -15.73
N VAL A 429 14.80 9.22 -16.70
CA VAL A 429 15.55 9.68 -17.89
C VAL A 429 16.52 10.79 -17.51
N ARG A 430 16.19 11.59 -16.48
CA ARG A 430 16.99 12.75 -16.06
C ARG A 430 18.29 12.35 -15.39
N ASN A 431 18.23 11.44 -14.42
CA ASN A 431 19.40 11.08 -13.59
C ASN A 431 19.87 9.63 -13.75
N GLY A 432 19.17 8.84 -14.56
CA GLY A 432 19.52 7.45 -14.82
C GLY A 432 19.28 6.51 -13.63
N ILE A 433 18.60 6.95 -12.57
CA ILE A 433 18.37 6.17 -11.35
C ILE A 433 16.99 5.52 -11.41
N SER A 434 16.88 4.25 -10.98
CA SER A 434 15.58 3.60 -10.83
C SER A 434 14.70 4.35 -9.82
N LEU A 435 13.41 4.50 -10.09
CA LEU A 435 12.47 5.05 -9.13
C LEU A 435 12.43 4.25 -7.81
N SER A 436 12.78 2.97 -7.87
CA SER A 436 12.92 2.10 -6.70
C SER A 436 14.15 2.39 -5.82
N ASN A 437 15.09 3.19 -6.33
CA ASN A 437 16.29 3.61 -5.60
C ASN A 437 16.18 5.06 -5.13
N GLN A 438 15.11 5.76 -5.52
CA GLN A 438 14.80 7.11 -5.02
C GLN A 438 14.03 6.99 -3.70
N GLY A 439 14.39 7.75 -2.70
CA GLY A 439 13.58 7.93 -1.51
C GLY A 439 12.29 8.70 -1.88
N ALA A 440 11.19 8.36 -1.24
CA ALA A 440 9.92 9.04 -1.43
C ALA A 440 9.35 9.44 -0.06
N ASP A 441 9.99 10.39 0.64
CA ASP A 441 9.51 10.85 1.93
C ASP A 441 8.11 11.49 1.80
N PHE A 442 7.96 12.78 1.84
CA PHE A 442 6.70 13.48 1.58
C PHE A 442 6.59 14.02 0.15
N ASN A 443 7.51 13.64 -0.74
CA ASN A 443 7.50 14.02 -2.14
C ASN A 443 6.62 13.06 -2.96
N VAL A 444 6.33 13.48 -4.20
CA VAL A 444 5.59 12.67 -5.17
C VAL A 444 6.54 11.74 -5.92
N LEU A 445 6.20 10.47 -6.02
CA LEU A 445 6.98 9.51 -6.80
C LEU A 445 6.57 9.54 -8.28
N GLY A 446 7.57 9.66 -9.17
CA GLY A 446 7.36 9.47 -10.62
C GLY A 446 6.92 10.70 -11.39
N ASN A 447 6.96 11.90 -10.81
CA ASN A 447 6.62 13.16 -11.48
C ASN A 447 7.77 13.61 -12.44
N GLU A 448 8.18 12.70 -13.32
CA GLU A 448 9.29 12.85 -14.26
C GLU A 448 9.20 11.91 -15.47
N ALA A 449 10.03 12.16 -16.49
CA ALA A 449 10.19 11.25 -17.62
C ALA A 449 10.89 9.95 -17.16
N VAL A 450 10.32 8.80 -17.52
CA VAL A 450 10.86 7.49 -17.18
C VAL A 450 10.95 6.58 -18.40
N SER A 451 11.91 5.66 -18.36
CA SER A 451 12.04 4.56 -19.31
C SER A 451 11.90 3.23 -18.57
N THR A 452 11.09 2.29 -19.08
CA THR A 452 10.84 0.99 -18.45
C THR A 452 11.88 -0.08 -18.86
N ILE A 453 13.18 0.29 -18.83
CA ILE A 453 14.31 -0.58 -19.19
C ILE A 453 14.94 -1.29 -18.00
N GLY A 454 14.61 -0.86 -16.78
CA GLY A 454 15.22 -1.37 -15.57
C GLY A 454 14.85 -2.81 -15.27
N LYS A 455 15.74 -3.48 -14.53
CA LYS A 455 15.56 -4.81 -13.96
C LYS A 455 15.70 -4.72 -12.45
N GLY A 456 15.15 -5.70 -11.73
CA GLY A 456 15.26 -5.77 -10.27
C GLY A 456 15.32 -7.21 -9.80
N LYS A 457 15.80 -7.38 -8.58
CA LYS A 457 15.76 -8.65 -7.86
C LYS A 457 15.58 -8.42 -6.36
N ALA A 458 14.72 -9.23 -5.75
CA ALA A 458 14.62 -9.32 -4.31
C ALA A 458 14.63 -10.80 -3.90
N TYR A 459 15.42 -11.16 -2.91
CA TYR A 459 15.52 -12.54 -2.44
C TYR A 459 15.86 -12.60 -0.96
N GLY A 460 15.47 -13.70 -0.33
CA GLY A 460 15.68 -13.88 1.09
C GLY A 460 14.90 -15.04 1.66
N PHE A 461 14.75 -15.01 2.98
CA PHE A 461 13.93 -15.97 3.71
C PHE A 461 13.12 -15.30 4.80
N GLU A 462 12.04 -15.96 5.20
CA GLU A 462 11.11 -15.51 6.23
C GLU A 462 10.85 -16.63 7.23
N LEU A 463 10.94 -16.29 8.53
CA LEU A 463 10.56 -17.13 9.64
C LEU A 463 9.34 -16.53 10.32
N PHE A 464 8.33 -17.33 10.55
CA PHE A 464 7.13 -16.93 11.25
C PHE A 464 6.75 -17.94 12.31
N ALA A 465 6.44 -17.44 13.50
CA ALA A 465 5.94 -18.23 14.61
C ALA A 465 4.69 -17.58 15.19
N GLN A 466 3.64 -18.35 15.35
CA GLN A 466 2.38 -17.90 15.95
C GLN A 466 1.92 -18.87 17.01
N GLN A 467 1.55 -18.32 18.16
CA GLN A 467 0.79 -18.98 19.21
C GLN A 467 -0.52 -18.23 19.41
N LYS A 468 -1.65 -18.86 19.10
CA LYS A 468 -2.97 -18.33 19.47
C LYS A 468 -3.16 -18.44 20.98
N LEU A 469 -3.99 -17.56 21.56
CA LEU A 469 -4.30 -17.63 22.98
C LEU A 469 -4.90 -19.01 23.32
N THR A 470 -4.21 -19.71 24.22
CA THR A 470 -4.71 -20.95 24.84
C THR A 470 -5.16 -20.65 26.26
N GLU A 471 -4.34 -20.91 27.27
CA GLU A 471 -4.67 -20.56 28.66
C GLU A 471 -4.25 -19.13 29.00
N ARG A 472 -3.02 -18.76 28.75
CA ARG A 472 -2.45 -17.47 29.19
C ARG A 472 -1.58 -16.78 28.17
N PHE A 473 -0.84 -17.54 27.35
CA PHE A 473 0.13 -17.00 26.41
C PHE A 473 -0.43 -16.92 24.98
N TYR A 474 -0.14 -15.81 24.31
CA TYR A 474 -0.33 -15.65 22.87
C TYR A 474 0.80 -14.80 22.29
N GLY A 475 1.09 -15.00 21.01
CA GLY A 475 2.11 -14.19 20.37
C GLY A 475 2.29 -14.48 18.90
N VAL A 476 2.91 -13.52 18.23
CA VAL A 476 3.35 -13.60 16.85
C VAL A 476 4.77 -13.05 16.78
N VAL A 477 5.67 -13.81 16.17
CA VAL A 477 7.03 -13.38 15.85
C VAL A 477 7.25 -13.61 14.35
N SER A 478 7.77 -12.60 13.67
CA SER A 478 8.14 -12.69 12.27
C SER A 478 9.53 -12.10 12.08
N TYR A 479 10.39 -12.81 11.36
CA TYR A 479 11.72 -12.35 10.98
C TYR A 479 11.92 -12.57 9.49
N THR A 480 12.34 -11.51 8.78
CA THR A 480 12.67 -11.56 7.37
C THR A 480 14.10 -11.05 7.17
N TRP A 481 14.92 -11.85 6.49
CA TRP A 481 16.17 -11.41 5.92
C TRP A 481 16.02 -11.30 4.40
N PHE A 482 16.43 -10.17 3.81
CA PHE A 482 16.29 -9.99 2.36
C PHE A 482 17.33 -9.05 1.78
N VAL A 483 17.51 -9.15 0.46
CA VAL A 483 18.27 -8.25 -0.39
C VAL A 483 17.32 -7.73 -1.47
N SER A 484 17.30 -6.42 -1.70
CA SER A 484 16.49 -5.80 -2.76
C SER A 484 17.33 -4.82 -3.57
N LYS A 485 17.49 -5.08 -4.87
CA LYS A 485 18.34 -4.30 -5.77
C LYS A 485 17.66 -4.05 -7.11
N TYR A 486 17.88 -2.85 -7.67
CA TYR A 486 17.37 -2.47 -8.99
C TYR A 486 18.49 -1.86 -9.84
N THR A 487 18.37 -1.98 -11.17
CA THR A 487 19.36 -1.44 -12.08
C THR A 487 19.11 0.04 -12.36
N ASN A 488 20.20 0.77 -12.52
CA ASN A 488 20.23 2.10 -13.11
C ASN A 488 20.21 2.03 -14.66
N ALA A 489 20.30 3.17 -15.34
CA ALA A 489 20.34 3.26 -16.80
C ALA A 489 21.53 2.49 -17.43
N ASN A 490 22.64 2.36 -16.69
CA ASN A 490 23.82 1.61 -17.12
C ASN A 490 23.75 0.11 -16.77
N SER A 491 22.58 -0.40 -16.38
CA SER A 491 22.36 -1.79 -15.99
C SER A 491 23.10 -2.26 -14.72
N ASN A 492 23.64 -1.33 -13.92
CA ASN A 492 24.28 -1.64 -12.65
C ASN A 492 23.25 -1.80 -11.53
N PHE A 493 23.32 -2.90 -10.77
CA PHE A 493 22.46 -3.15 -9.63
C PHE A 493 22.89 -2.34 -8.40
N THR A 494 22.00 -1.47 -7.90
CA THR A 494 22.14 -0.74 -6.65
C THR A 494 21.06 -1.14 -5.63
N PRO A 495 21.33 -1.08 -4.31
CA PRO A 495 20.31 -1.36 -3.31
C PRO A 495 19.10 -0.43 -3.45
N SER A 496 17.88 -0.95 -3.23
CA SER A 496 16.68 -0.12 -3.15
C SER A 496 16.70 0.77 -1.91
N SER A 497 15.93 1.85 -1.92
CA SER A 497 15.83 2.77 -0.76
C SER A 497 15.24 2.11 0.50
N TRP A 498 14.69 0.91 0.39
CA TRP A 498 14.14 0.10 1.48
C TRP A 498 14.89 -1.21 1.72
N ASP A 499 16.12 -1.38 1.23
CA ASP A 499 16.95 -2.58 1.44
C ASP A 499 17.52 -2.63 2.88
N ASN A 500 16.64 -2.79 3.84
CA ASN A 500 16.97 -2.81 5.28
C ASN A 500 17.66 -4.08 5.74
N ARG A 501 17.76 -5.11 4.92
CA ARG A 501 18.31 -6.43 5.21
C ARG A 501 17.54 -7.23 6.25
N HIS A 502 17.24 -6.65 7.41
CA HIS A 502 16.66 -7.33 8.55
C HIS A 502 15.38 -6.64 9.00
N LEU A 503 14.29 -7.39 9.09
CA LEU A 503 13.03 -6.96 9.69
C LEU A 503 12.63 -8.00 10.73
N LEU A 504 12.48 -7.58 11.98
CA LEU A 504 11.97 -8.42 13.06
C LEU A 504 10.79 -7.72 13.71
N SER A 505 9.69 -8.44 13.88
CA SER A 505 8.51 -7.98 14.61
C SER A 505 8.09 -9.06 15.60
N ALA A 506 7.86 -8.67 16.84
CA ALA A 506 7.34 -9.55 17.88
C ALA A 506 6.20 -8.84 18.61
N VAL A 507 5.07 -9.52 18.74
CA VAL A 507 3.93 -9.11 19.56
C VAL A 507 3.59 -10.28 20.45
N LEU A 508 3.77 -10.11 21.75
CA LEU A 508 3.59 -11.16 22.74
C LEU A 508 2.63 -10.65 23.81
N GLY A 509 1.79 -11.53 24.32
CA GLY A 509 0.89 -11.21 25.44
C GLY A 509 0.76 -12.37 26.42
N TYR A 510 0.69 -12.02 27.69
CA TYR A 510 0.51 -12.98 28.77
C TYR A 510 -0.60 -12.51 29.72
N LYS A 511 -1.61 -13.36 29.90
CA LYS A 511 -2.72 -13.12 30.84
C LYS A 511 -2.36 -13.64 32.23
N LEU A 512 -2.27 -12.72 33.17
CA LEU A 512 -2.04 -12.99 34.58
C LEU A 512 -3.37 -13.30 35.29
N LYS A 513 -3.29 -13.70 36.54
CA LYS A 513 -4.47 -13.81 37.41
C LYS A 513 -5.13 -12.45 37.65
N ARG A 514 -6.40 -12.40 38.05
CA ARG A 514 -7.17 -11.18 38.35
C ARG A 514 -7.31 -10.20 37.16
N ASN A 515 -7.47 -10.72 35.95
CA ASN A 515 -7.65 -9.94 34.71
C ASN A 515 -6.49 -8.97 34.34
N TRP A 516 -5.29 -9.17 34.90
CA TRP A 516 -4.10 -8.47 34.45
C TRP A 516 -3.59 -9.09 33.15
N GLU A 517 -3.12 -8.24 32.25
CA GLU A 517 -2.50 -8.64 30.99
C GLU A 517 -1.23 -7.83 30.76
N ILE A 518 -0.15 -8.50 30.41
CA ILE A 518 1.12 -7.88 30.04
C ILE A 518 1.33 -8.11 28.54
N GLY A 519 1.52 -7.03 27.80
CA GLY A 519 1.80 -7.04 26.38
C GLY A 519 3.20 -6.49 26.07
N LEU A 520 3.92 -7.15 25.15
CA LEU A 520 5.19 -6.69 24.60
C LEU A 520 5.02 -6.54 23.09
N LYS A 521 5.41 -5.37 22.57
CA LYS A 521 5.58 -5.14 21.12
C LYS A 521 7.02 -4.71 20.88
N PHE A 522 7.75 -5.50 20.10
CA PHE A 522 9.11 -5.22 19.71
C PHE A 522 9.22 -5.18 18.19
N ARG A 523 9.98 -4.22 17.67
CA ARG A 523 10.27 -4.10 16.23
C ARG A 523 11.74 -3.73 16.06
N TYR A 524 12.41 -4.45 15.18
CA TYR A 524 13.76 -4.14 14.73
C TYR A 524 13.78 -4.06 13.21
N GLN A 525 14.45 -3.03 12.72
CA GLN A 525 14.63 -2.79 11.29
C GLN A 525 16.10 -2.39 11.08
N GLY A 526 16.77 -3.06 10.16
CA GLY A 526 18.13 -2.71 9.75
C GLY A 526 18.20 -1.32 9.11
N GLY A 527 19.38 -0.77 9.03
CA GLY A 527 19.62 0.53 8.39
C GLY A 527 19.24 0.51 6.91
N VAL A 528 18.71 1.63 6.41
CA VAL A 528 18.50 1.85 4.98
C VAL A 528 19.80 2.24 4.28
N PRO A 529 19.98 1.92 2.99
CA PRO A 529 21.08 2.46 2.21
C PRO A 529 21.01 4.00 2.18
N PHE A 530 22.17 4.63 2.23
CA PHE A 530 22.32 6.07 2.07
C PHE A 530 23.45 6.38 1.09
N THR A 531 23.37 7.52 0.44
CA THR A 531 24.46 8.02 -0.40
C THR A 531 25.27 9.00 0.44
N PRO A 532 26.55 8.73 0.69
CA PRO A 532 27.40 9.67 1.42
C PRO A 532 27.62 10.93 0.55
N TYR A 533 27.62 12.09 1.19
CA TYR A 533 28.06 13.32 0.54
C TYR A 533 29.58 13.32 0.39
N ASP A 534 30.07 13.65 -0.78
CA ASP A 534 31.47 13.97 -0.99
C ASP A 534 31.68 15.47 -0.71
N LEU A 535 32.21 15.76 0.47
CA LEU A 535 32.44 17.14 0.91
C LEU A 535 33.50 17.89 0.06
N ASN A 536 34.30 17.16 -0.73
CA ASN A 536 35.30 17.76 -1.62
C ASN A 536 34.76 18.00 -3.04
N ALA A 537 33.65 17.37 -3.40
CA ALA A 537 33.00 17.48 -4.71
C ALA A 537 31.71 18.33 -4.69
N SER A 538 31.31 18.84 -3.51
CA SER A 538 30.08 19.64 -3.31
C SER A 538 30.39 21.13 -3.17
#